data_f1953bb67c6548f9a91a0a46ae78dd07
#
_entry.id   f1953bb67c6548f9a91a0a46ae78dd07
#
_cell.length_a   1.000
_cell.length_b   1.000
_cell.length_c   1.000
_cell.angle_alpha   90.00
_cell.angle_beta   90.00
_cell.angle_gamma   90.00
#
_symmetry.space_group_name_H-M   'P 1'
#
loop_
_entity.id
_entity.type
_entity.pdbx_description
1 polymer ?
#
loop_
_entity_poly.entity_id
_entity_poly.type
_entity_poly.pdbx_seq_one_letter_code
_entity_poly.pdbx_strand_id
1 'polypeptide(L)'
;RISPLAVVLVGGDPGRIEAIRDSRAGVEDEGSQLVALIAAEAPLEGRDERWLDLCAGPGGKAALLAARAAQKGAHLLANEVSPHRAGLVRSALRAVPPDMAHVRCGDGRDLGRDEPGRYDRVLVDAPCTGLGSLRRRPEARWRRQPGDVTVLAELQRELLTSALRAVRRGGVVTYVTCSPHALETSLVVRDVARLLAREGLSTEILHAGDVATRLAPQPPAGADCEMLQLWPHLDGTDAMFCAVLRRTS
;
A
#
# COMPACT_ATOMS: atom_id res chain seq x y z
N ARG A 1 -6.09 -4.24 -19.22
CA ARG A 1 -5.10 -4.39 -18.13
C ARG A 1 -4.77 -3.04 -17.54
N ILE A 2 -4.66 -3.00 -16.22
CA ILE A 2 -4.37 -1.76 -15.49
C ILE A 2 -2.95 -1.71 -14.88
N SER A 3 -2.26 -2.84 -14.73
CA SER A 3 -0.85 -2.84 -14.32
C SER A 3 0.08 -3.05 -15.51
N PRO A 4 1.12 -2.18 -15.69
CA PRO A 4 2.10 -2.33 -16.76
C PRO A 4 3.07 -3.51 -16.53
N LEU A 5 3.11 -4.05 -15.30
CA LEU A 5 4.01 -5.15 -14.91
C LEU A 5 3.31 -6.51 -14.91
N ALA A 6 1.98 -6.53 -15.10
CA ALA A 6 1.21 -7.76 -14.98
C ALA A 6 1.40 -8.70 -16.18
N VAL A 7 1.65 -9.97 -15.85
CA VAL A 7 1.58 -11.10 -16.78
C VAL A 7 0.49 -12.04 -16.28
N VAL A 8 -0.45 -12.42 -17.16
CA VAL A 8 -1.50 -13.39 -16.81
C VAL A 8 -0.98 -14.79 -17.05
N LEU A 9 -1.01 -15.60 -16.01
CA LEU A 9 -0.80 -17.04 -16.13
C LEU A 9 -2.11 -17.69 -16.56
N VAL A 10 -2.15 -18.24 -17.78
CA VAL A 10 -3.34 -18.86 -18.37
C VAL A 10 -3.65 -20.23 -17.72
N GLY A 11 -2.65 -20.84 -17.07
CA GLY A 11 -2.82 -22.11 -16.34
C GLY A 11 -1.49 -22.61 -15.79
N GLY A 12 -1.54 -23.70 -15.03
CA GLY A 12 -0.38 -24.30 -14.40
C GLY A 12 -0.13 -23.80 -12.97
N ASP A 13 0.91 -24.33 -12.35
CA ASP A 13 1.32 -23.98 -10.99
C ASP A 13 2.35 -22.85 -11.04
N PRO A 14 2.05 -21.65 -10.48
CA PRO A 14 2.98 -20.55 -10.43
C PRO A 14 4.32 -20.91 -9.75
N GLY A 15 4.30 -21.81 -8.76
CA GLY A 15 5.51 -22.29 -8.08
C GLY A 15 6.52 -23.00 -8.96
N ARG A 16 6.13 -23.40 -10.18
CA ARG A 16 7.03 -24.02 -11.18
C ARG A 16 7.79 -22.99 -12.01
N ILE A 17 7.40 -21.73 -11.96
CA ILE A 17 8.07 -20.61 -12.68
C ILE A 17 9.33 -20.23 -11.92
N GLU A 18 10.49 -20.32 -12.57
CA GLU A 18 11.81 -20.02 -11.98
C GLU A 18 11.84 -18.59 -11.38
N ALA A 19 11.36 -17.59 -12.11
CA ALA A 19 11.33 -16.22 -11.62
C ALA A 19 10.54 -16.05 -10.30
N ILE A 20 9.50 -16.87 -10.08
CA ILE A 20 8.72 -16.86 -8.83
C ILE A 20 9.51 -17.55 -7.71
N ARG A 21 10.15 -18.68 -7.99
CA ARG A 21 11.00 -19.38 -7.01
C ARG A 21 12.17 -18.51 -6.54
N ASP A 22 12.72 -17.71 -7.45
CA ASP A 22 13.84 -16.81 -7.17
C ASP A 22 13.40 -15.46 -6.62
N SER A 23 12.10 -15.27 -6.38
CA SER A 23 11.49 -13.99 -5.91
C SER A 23 11.72 -12.80 -6.88
N ARG A 24 12.04 -13.07 -8.15
CA ARG A 24 12.11 -12.04 -9.23
C ARG A 24 10.73 -11.68 -9.78
N ALA A 25 9.73 -12.50 -9.53
CA ALA A 25 8.33 -12.26 -9.81
C ALA A 25 7.47 -12.75 -8.63
N GLY A 26 6.26 -12.19 -8.46
CA GLY A 26 5.31 -12.59 -7.43
C GLY A 26 3.93 -12.87 -8.01
N VAL A 27 3.10 -13.60 -7.27
CA VAL A 27 1.68 -13.78 -7.59
C VAL A 27 0.88 -12.73 -6.84
N GLU A 28 0.34 -11.75 -7.55
CA GLU A 28 -0.38 -10.64 -6.96
C GLU A 28 -1.52 -10.17 -7.87
N ASP A 29 -2.62 -9.71 -7.27
CA ASP A 29 -3.73 -9.09 -8.00
C ASP A 29 -3.25 -7.82 -8.72
N GLU A 30 -3.79 -7.58 -9.91
CA GLU A 30 -3.37 -6.47 -10.76
C GLU A 30 -3.66 -5.10 -10.13
N GLY A 31 -4.76 -4.98 -9.37
CA GLY A 31 -5.08 -3.79 -8.59
C GLY A 31 -4.10 -3.54 -7.45
N SER A 32 -3.65 -4.62 -6.77
CA SER A 32 -2.60 -4.53 -5.75
C SER A 32 -1.26 -4.05 -6.33
N GLN A 33 -0.90 -4.51 -7.52
CA GLN A 33 0.30 -4.03 -8.21
C GLN A 33 0.18 -2.54 -8.55
N LEU A 34 -0.97 -2.10 -9.09
CA LEU A 34 -1.18 -0.70 -9.46
C LEU A 34 -1.07 0.24 -8.24
N VAL A 35 -1.69 -0.10 -7.11
CA VAL A 35 -1.60 0.77 -5.92
C VAL A 35 -0.19 0.84 -5.33
N ALA A 36 0.61 -0.24 -5.44
CA ALA A 36 2.02 -0.22 -5.07
C ALA A 36 2.86 0.65 -6.03
N LEU A 37 2.56 0.62 -7.33
CA LEU A 37 3.16 1.51 -8.32
C LEU A 37 2.77 2.97 -8.07
N ILE A 38 1.52 3.26 -7.71
CA ILE A 38 1.09 4.61 -7.32
C ILE A 38 1.93 5.09 -6.12
N ALA A 39 2.14 4.25 -5.10
CA ALA A 39 2.97 4.60 -3.95
C ALA A 39 4.42 4.92 -4.35
N ALA A 40 4.99 4.16 -5.29
CA ALA A 40 6.34 4.37 -5.79
C ALA A 40 6.51 5.63 -6.67
N GLU A 41 5.44 6.07 -7.35
CA GLU A 41 5.50 7.13 -8.37
C GLU A 41 4.67 8.38 -8.02
N ALA A 42 3.98 8.40 -6.87
CA ALA A 42 3.27 9.59 -6.40
C ALA A 42 4.22 10.79 -6.31
N PRO A 43 3.83 11.97 -6.77
CA PRO A 43 4.69 13.15 -6.75
C PRO A 43 4.95 13.60 -5.30
N LEU A 44 6.21 13.88 -4.98
CA LEU A 44 6.64 14.44 -3.70
C LEU A 44 7.58 15.63 -3.94
N GLU A 45 7.90 16.35 -2.88
CA GLU A 45 8.81 17.49 -2.91
C GLU A 45 10.16 17.12 -2.26
N GLY A 46 11.27 17.47 -2.91
CA GLY A 46 12.63 17.28 -2.38
C GLY A 46 13.14 15.83 -2.54
N ARG A 47 13.88 15.34 -1.53
CA ARG A 47 14.56 14.03 -1.58
C ARG A 47 13.55 12.86 -1.67
N ASP A 48 14.00 11.72 -2.22
CA ASP A 48 13.22 10.49 -2.37
C ASP A 48 14.13 9.26 -2.13
N GLU A 49 14.65 9.14 -0.90
CA GLU A 49 15.70 8.19 -0.53
C GLU A 49 15.28 7.16 0.50
N ARG A 50 14.28 7.48 1.34
CA ARG A 50 13.86 6.64 2.47
C ARG A 50 12.39 6.29 2.36
N TRP A 51 12.11 5.04 2.04
CA TRP A 51 10.77 4.54 1.86
C TRP A 51 10.37 3.61 3.01
N LEU A 52 9.10 3.56 3.31
CA LEU A 52 8.51 2.71 4.34
C LEU A 52 7.28 1.98 3.78
N ASP A 53 7.22 0.67 3.96
CA ASP A 53 5.98 -0.10 3.90
C ASP A 53 5.57 -0.43 5.33
N LEU A 54 4.50 0.20 5.83
CA LEU A 54 4.12 0.17 7.25
C LEU A 54 3.49 -1.17 7.66
N CYS A 55 2.85 -1.88 6.71
CA CYS A 55 2.11 -3.12 6.92
C CYS A 55 2.45 -4.14 5.82
N ALA A 56 3.73 -4.50 5.71
CA ALA A 56 4.32 -5.13 4.53
C ALA A 56 3.86 -6.58 4.23
N GLY A 57 3.33 -7.30 5.20
CA GLY A 57 3.00 -8.72 5.04
C GLY A 57 1.80 -9.00 4.12
N PRO A 58 1.89 -10.02 3.29
CA PRO A 58 2.92 -11.07 3.22
C PRO A 58 4.13 -10.75 2.31
N GLY A 59 4.25 -9.56 1.69
CA GLY A 59 5.44 -9.15 0.96
C GLY A 59 5.23 -8.81 -0.51
N GLY A 60 4.05 -8.97 -1.10
CA GLY A 60 3.82 -8.69 -2.53
C GLY A 60 4.10 -7.22 -2.88
N LYS A 61 3.39 -6.29 -2.23
CA LYS A 61 3.59 -4.84 -2.43
C LYS A 61 4.99 -4.40 -1.98
N ALA A 62 5.48 -4.95 -0.84
CA ALA A 62 6.82 -4.66 -0.34
C ALA A 62 7.91 -5.02 -1.36
N ALA A 63 7.80 -6.17 -2.04
CA ALA A 63 8.77 -6.59 -3.05
C ALA A 63 8.78 -5.66 -4.26
N LEU A 64 7.61 -5.26 -4.74
CA LEU A 64 7.50 -4.29 -5.84
C LEU A 64 8.06 -2.92 -5.42
N LEU A 65 7.70 -2.45 -4.22
CA LEU A 65 8.19 -1.19 -3.68
C LEU A 65 9.73 -1.20 -3.52
N ALA A 66 10.28 -2.30 -2.98
CA ALA A 66 11.73 -2.48 -2.80
C ALA A 66 12.48 -2.48 -4.14
N ALA A 67 11.94 -3.16 -5.15
CA ALA A 67 12.53 -3.16 -6.50
C ALA A 67 12.53 -1.75 -7.12
N ARG A 68 11.43 -0.98 -6.94
CA ARG A 68 11.35 0.41 -7.42
C ARG A 68 12.25 1.34 -6.63
N ALA A 69 12.33 1.17 -5.30
CA ALA A 69 13.25 1.94 -4.45
C ALA A 69 14.71 1.72 -4.88
N ALA A 70 15.13 0.47 -5.06
CA ALA A 70 16.47 0.14 -5.51
C ALA A 70 16.82 0.75 -6.89
N GLN A 71 15.87 0.76 -7.84
CA GLN A 71 16.05 1.41 -9.15
C GLN A 71 16.27 2.93 -9.04
N LYS A 72 15.72 3.56 -8.00
CA LYS A 72 15.86 5.00 -7.72
C LYS A 72 17.00 5.34 -6.76
N GLY A 73 17.75 4.34 -6.29
CA GLY A 73 18.80 4.53 -5.27
C GLY A 73 18.25 4.80 -3.87
N ALA A 74 16.98 4.46 -3.61
CA ALA A 74 16.32 4.63 -2.33
C ALA A 74 16.30 3.31 -1.54
N HIS A 75 16.17 3.41 -0.21
CA HIS A 75 16.13 2.29 0.71
C HIS A 75 14.73 2.07 1.25
N LEU A 76 14.26 0.82 1.30
CA LEU A 76 12.96 0.46 1.87
C LEU A 76 13.12 -0.15 3.28
N LEU A 77 12.36 0.37 4.25
CA LEU A 77 12.02 -0.36 5.47
C LEU A 77 10.64 -1.02 5.29
N ALA A 78 10.57 -2.34 5.38
CA ALA A 78 9.33 -3.11 5.37
C ALA A 78 8.99 -3.53 6.80
N ASN A 79 7.95 -2.96 7.40
CA ASN A 79 7.51 -3.26 8.76
C ASN A 79 6.31 -4.23 8.73
N GLU A 80 6.32 -5.21 9.62
CA GLU A 80 5.22 -6.16 9.79
C GLU A 80 5.12 -6.59 11.26
N VAL A 81 3.93 -6.53 11.83
CA VAL A 81 3.71 -6.83 13.26
C VAL A 81 3.83 -8.31 13.58
N SER A 82 3.45 -9.20 12.67
CA SER A 82 3.50 -10.65 12.85
C SER A 82 4.89 -11.21 12.52
N PRO A 83 5.58 -11.89 13.47
CA PRO A 83 6.88 -12.51 13.17
C PRO A 83 6.84 -13.51 12.01
N HIS A 84 5.75 -14.30 11.92
CA HIS A 84 5.56 -15.24 10.83
C HIS A 84 5.46 -14.52 9.48
N ARG A 85 4.62 -13.49 9.39
CA ARG A 85 4.46 -12.72 8.14
C ARG A 85 5.71 -11.92 7.79
N ALA A 86 6.45 -11.41 8.77
CA ALA A 86 7.76 -10.79 8.56
C ALA A 86 8.76 -11.77 7.92
N GLY A 87 8.68 -13.06 8.27
CA GLY A 87 9.43 -14.12 7.59
C GLY A 87 9.07 -14.25 6.10
N LEU A 88 7.78 -14.15 5.75
CA LEU A 88 7.32 -14.16 4.36
C LEU A 88 7.81 -12.92 3.59
N VAL A 89 7.78 -11.75 4.23
CA VAL A 89 8.32 -10.50 3.65
C VAL A 89 9.81 -10.66 3.32
N ARG A 90 10.63 -11.19 4.25
CA ARG A 90 12.05 -11.47 3.98
C ARG A 90 12.24 -12.38 2.79
N SER A 91 11.40 -13.41 2.67
CA SER A 91 11.44 -14.32 1.52
C SER A 91 11.08 -13.61 0.21
N ALA A 92 10.09 -12.72 0.22
CA ALA A 92 9.68 -11.96 -0.96
C ALA A 92 10.76 -10.96 -1.42
N LEU A 93 11.56 -10.42 -0.49
CA LEU A 93 12.61 -9.44 -0.77
C LEU A 93 13.95 -10.06 -1.22
N ARG A 94 14.10 -11.39 -1.31
CA ARG A 94 15.39 -12.04 -1.60
C ARG A 94 16.05 -11.62 -2.90
N ALA A 95 15.30 -11.17 -3.89
CA ALA A 95 15.84 -10.71 -5.17
C ALA A 95 16.31 -9.23 -5.14
N VAL A 96 16.05 -8.51 -4.06
CA VAL A 96 16.49 -7.12 -3.86
C VAL A 96 17.84 -7.14 -3.14
N PRO A 97 18.80 -6.26 -3.49
CA PRO A 97 20.06 -6.15 -2.76
C PRO A 97 19.84 -5.97 -1.26
N PRO A 98 20.56 -6.72 -0.39
CA PRO A 98 20.29 -6.75 1.06
C PRO A 98 20.45 -5.39 1.77
N ASP A 99 21.27 -4.52 1.23
CA ASP A 99 21.49 -3.15 1.71
C ASP A 99 20.39 -2.18 1.33
N MET A 100 19.59 -2.52 0.31
CA MET A 100 18.53 -1.63 -0.22
C MET A 100 17.16 -1.86 0.46
N ALA A 101 16.96 -2.99 1.14
CA ALA A 101 15.68 -3.29 1.80
C ALA A 101 15.88 -4.03 3.12
N HIS A 102 15.23 -3.54 4.19
CA HIS A 102 15.28 -4.13 5.52
C HIS A 102 13.88 -4.51 6.02
N VAL A 103 13.78 -5.60 6.79
CA VAL A 103 12.53 -6.05 7.39
C VAL A 103 12.57 -5.87 8.91
N ARG A 104 11.68 -5.02 9.42
CA ARG A 104 11.42 -4.85 10.85
C ARG A 104 10.20 -5.68 11.25
N CYS A 105 10.26 -6.31 12.42
CA CYS A 105 9.09 -6.88 13.07
C CYS A 105 8.67 -5.96 14.22
N GLY A 106 7.54 -5.27 14.07
CA GLY A 106 7.08 -4.31 15.08
C GLY A 106 5.70 -3.73 14.75
N ASP A 107 5.10 -3.06 15.75
CA ASP A 107 3.82 -2.39 15.55
C ASP A 107 4.01 -1.12 14.70
N GLY A 108 3.26 -1.03 13.61
CA GLY A 108 3.28 0.13 12.71
C GLY A 108 2.78 1.43 13.38
N ARG A 109 1.96 1.31 14.43
CA ARG A 109 1.44 2.46 15.18
C ARG A 109 2.53 3.23 15.93
N ASP A 110 3.64 2.58 16.25
CA ASP A 110 4.74 3.19 16.99
C ASP A 110 5.68 4.03 16.11
N LEU A 111 5.78 3.72 14.79
CA LEU A 111 6.77 4.32 13.90
C LEU A 111 6.68 5.85 13.79
N GLY A 112 5.48 6.41 13.83
CA GLY A 112 5.30 7.87 13.80
C GLY A 112 5.80 8.59 15.05
N ARG A 113 5.86 7.89 16.19
CA ARG A 113 6.44 8.38 17.44
C ARG A 113 7.95 8.15 17.49
N ASP A 114 8.39 6.96 17.07
CA ASP A 114 9.79 6.53 17.21
C ASP A 114 10.68 7.15 16.11
N GLU A 115 10.14 7.40 14.94
CA GLU A 115 10.87 7.89 13.76
C GLU A 115 10.13 9.04 13.04
N PRO A 116 9.80 10.15 13.73
CA PRO A 116 9.02 11.23 13.16
C PRO A 116 9.76 11.93 12.02
N GLY A 117 9.06 12.20 10.91
CA GLY A 117 9.60 12.93 9.77
C GLY A 117 10.79 12.27 9.06
N ARG A 118 10.99 10.98 9.24
CA ARG A 118 12.16 10.26 8.72
C ARG A 118 12.02 9.84 7.26
N TYR A 119 10.82 9.50 6.83
CA TYR A 119 10.57 8.86 5.52
C TYR A 119 10.10 9.87 4.47
N ASP A 120 10.43 9.58 3.23
CA ASP A 120 10.03 10.38 2.06
C ASP A 120 8.73 9.83 1.45
N ARG A 121 8.59 8.50 1.42
CA ARG A 121 7.40 7.77 0.99
C ARG A 121 6.99 6.75 2.04
N VAL A 122 5.70 6.66 2.31
CA VAL A 122 5.12 5.63 3.18
C VAL A 122 3.94 4.96 2.46
N LEU A 123 3.98 3.64 2.34
CA LEU A 123 2.82 2.83 1.97
C LEU A 123 2.15 2.31 3.26
N VAL A 124 0.85 2.44 3.33
CA VAL A 124 0.00 1.84 4.36
C VAL A 124 -1.02 0.93 3.67
N ASP A 125 -0.64 -0.33 3.39
CA ASP A 125 -1.60 -1.36 2.98
C ASP A 125 -2.29 -1.88 4.24
N ALA A 126 -3.33 -1.15 4.66
CA ALA A 126 -3.90 -1.32 5.99
C ALA A 126 -4.68 -2.63 6.14
N PRO A 127 -4.58 -3.30 7.31
CA PRO A 127 -5.48 -4.40 7.64
C PRO A 127 -6.93 -3.95 7.51
N CYS A 128 -7.74 -4.70 6.75
CA CYS A 128 -9.14 -4.35 6.46
C CYS A 128 -10.02 -5.61 6.45
N THR A 129 -11.32 -5.44 6.28
CA THR A 129 -12.24 -6.57 6.18
C THR A 129 -11.94 -7.48 4.99
N GLY A 130 -11.30 -6.96 3.94
CA GLY A 130 -11.00 -7.73 2.73
C GLY A 130 -12.20 -7.97 1.81
N LEU A 131 -13.30 -7.22 2.01
CA LEU A 131 -14.53 -7.38 1.22
C LEU A 131 -14.33 -7.09 -0.28
N GLY A 132 -13.29 -6.35 -0.63
CA GLY A 132 -12.91 -6.10 -2.02
C GLY A 132 -12.23 -7.28 -2.71
N SER A 133 -11.77 -8.29 -1.97
CA SER A 133 -11.05 -9.45 -2.49
C SER A 133 -11.90 -10.74 -2.57
N LEU A 134 -13.22 -10.65 -2.42
CA LEU A 134 -14.13 -11.79 -2.41
C LEU A 134 -14.06 -12.64 -3.69
N ARG A 135 -13.67 -12.05 -4.82
CA ARG A 135 -13.44 -12.76 -6.09
C ARG A 135 -12.37 -13.84 -5.93
N ARG A 136 -11.33 -13.60 -5.15
CA ARG A 136 -10.21 -14.53 -4.91
C ARG A 136 -10.28 -15.23 -3.55
N ARG A 137 -11.00 -14.64 -2.59
CA ARG A 137 -11.14 -15.09 -1.21
C ARG A 137 -12.60 -15.12 -0.79
N PRO A 138 -13.45 -15.95 -1.43
CA PRO A 138 -14.88 -15.98 -1.15
C PRO A 138 -15.21 -16.39 0.29
N GLU A 139 -14.31 -17.13 0.95
CA GLU A 139 -14.41 -17.51 2.36
C GLU A 139 -14.44 -16.34 3.33
N ALA A 140 -13.92 -15.18 2.95
CA ALA A 140 -13.96 -13.96 3.79
C ALA A 140 -15.40 -13.56 4.12
N ARG A 141 -16.38 -13.82 3.23
CA ARG A 141 -17.81 -13.60 3.45
C ARG A 141 -18.32 -14.25 4.74
N TRP A 142 -17.81 -15.44 5.06
CA TRP A 142 -18.27 -16.23 6.19
C TRP A 142 -17.49 -15.99 7.48
N ARG A 143 -16.29 -15.40 7.36
CA ARG A 143 -15.40 -15.13 8.49
C ARG A 143 -15.58 -13.75 9.10
N ARG A 144 -16.13 -12.80 8.33
CA ARG A 144 -16.29 -11.42 8.76
C ARG A 144 -17.64 -11.19 9.44
N GLN A 145 -17.61 -10.40 10.50
CA GLN A 145 -18.79 -9.92 11.22
C GLN A 145 -18.98 -8.42 10.99
N PRO A 146 -20.20 -7.88 11.06
CA PRO A 146 -20.44 -6.43 10.88
C PRO A 146 -19.60 -5.56 11.82
N GLY A 147 -19.34 -6.01 13.05
CA GLY A 147 -18.52 -5.30 14.04
C GLY A 147 -17.04 -5.17 13.67
N ASP A 148 -16.52 -6.06 12.81
CA ASP A 148 -15.10 -6.03 12.38
C ASP A 148 -14.74 -4.73 11.66
N VAL A 149 -15.69 -4.14 10.92
CA VAL A 149 -15.48 -2.87 10.20
C VAL A 149 -15.08 -1.76 11.17
N THR A 150 -15.79 -1.64 12.30
CA THR A 150 -15.53 -0.58 13.29
C THR A 150 -14.15 -0.75 13.93
N VAL A 151 -13.81 -1.96 14.35
CA VAL A 151 -12.52 -2.27 14.99
C VAL A 151 -11.36 -2.03 14.02
N LEU A 152 -11.50 -2.49 12.77
CA LEU A 152 -10.47 -2.30 11.76
C LEU A 152 -10.33 -0.83 11.33
N ALA A 153 -11.43 -0.09 11.23
CA ALA A 153 -11.38 1.33 10.92
C ALA A 153 -10.65 2.15 11.99
N GLU A 154 -10.76 1.77 13.26
CA GLU A 154 -9.99 2.39 14.35
C GLU A 154 -8.49 2.12 14.19
N LEU A 155 -8.10 0.86 14.01
CA LEU A 155 -6.72 0.47 13.73
C LEU A 155 -6.15 1.20 12.47
N GLN A 156 -6.96 1.33 11.42
CA GLN A 156 -6.58 2.03 10.20
C GLN A 156 -6.29 3.51 10.44
N ARG A 157 -7.10 4.18 11.31
CA ARG A 157 -6.85 5.58 11.70
C ARG A 157 -5.53 5.71 12.47
N GLU A 158 -5.25 4.80 13.39
CA GLU A 158 -3.99 4.78 14.15
C GLU A 158 -2.78 4.59 13.23
N LEU A 159 -2.85 3.63 12.29
CA LEU A 159 -1.78 3.37 11.33
C LEU A 159 -1.55 4.54 10.38
N LEU A 160 -2.61 5.14 9.82
CA LEU A 160 -2.49 6.31 8.94
C LEU A 160 -1.95 7.53 9.70
N THR A 161 -2.36 7.73 10.96
CA THR A 161 -1.81 8.77 11.83
C THR A 161 -0.32 8.59 12.06
N SER A 162 0.11 7.34 12.35
CA SER A 162 1.53 7.00 12.50
C SER A 162 2.32 7.27 11.23
N ALA A 163 1.80 6.85 10.07
CA ALA A 163 2.43 7.09 8.77
C ALA A 163 2.62 8.58 8.46
N LEU A 164 1.60 9.41 8.72
CA LEU A 164 1.66 10.85 8.48
C LEU A 164 2.60 11.59 9.43
N ARG A 165 2.83 11.04 10.63
CA ARG A 165 3.88 11.53 11.54
C ARG A 165 5.27 11.07 11.14
N ALA A 166 5.39 9.83 10.62
CA ALA A 166 6.66 9.23 10.18
C ALA A 166 7.18 9.85 8.86
N VAL A 167 6.28 10.28 7.97
CA VAL A 167 6.66 10.94 6.73
C VAL A 167 7.12 12.38 7.01
N ARG A 168 8.16 12.83 6.30
CA ARG A 168 8.63 14.22 6.40
C ARG A 168 7.68 15.20 5.70
N ARG A 169 7.84 16.48 5.97
CA ARG A 169 7.21 17.56 5.19
C ARG A 169 7.61 17.46 3.71
N GLY A 170 6.65 17.60 2.80
CA GLY A 170 6.80 17.42 1.36
C GLY A 170 6.84 15.95 0.92
N GLY A 171 6.96 15.00 1.85
CA GLY A 171 6.84 13.56 1.57
C GLY A 171 5.39 13.10 1.43
N VAL A 172 5.19 11.85 0.98
CA VAL A 172 3.88 11.31 0.66
C VAL A 172 3.56 10.03 1.42
N VAL A 173 2.30 9.88 1.79
CA VAL A 173 1.71 8.65 2.33
C VAL A 173 0.68 8.13 1.34
N THR A 174 0.79 6.88 0.94
CA THR A 174 -0.22 6.19 0.14
C THR A 174 -0.98 5.24 1.05
N TYR A 175 -2.24 5.55 1.31
CA TYR A 175 -3.15 4.71 2.09
C TYR A 175 -3.95 3.81 1.18
N VAL A 176 -3.95 2.51 1.48
CA VAL A 176 -4.54 1.46 0.62
C VAL A 176 -5.34 0.49 1.48
N THR A 177 -6.48 0.04 0.98
CA THR A 177 -7.24 -1.11 1.50
C THR A 177 -7.82 -1.93 0.36
N CYS A 178 -8.01 -3.24 0.57
CA CYS A 178 -8.81 -4.10 -0.29
C CYS A 178 -10.27 -4.17 0.21
N SER A 179 -10.89 -3.00 0.41
CA SER A 179 -12.27 -2.85 0.85
C SER A 179 -12.97 -1.71 0.09
N PRO A 180 -14.23 -1.87 -0.31
CA PRO A 180 -15.06 -0.78 -0.84
C PRO A 180 -15.83 -0.02 0.25
N HIS A 181 -15.69 -0.40 1.53
CA HIS A 181 -16.48 0.15 2.62
C HIS A 181 -15.99 1.54 3.03
N ALA A 182 -16.87 2.55 3.02
CA ALA A 182 -16.51 3.95 3.30
C ALA A 182 -15.79 4.16 4.65
N LEU A 183 -16.17 3.40 5.70
CA LEU A 183 -15.50 3.43 7.01
C LEU A 183 -14.06 2.91 6.99
N GLU A 184 -13.66 2.13 5.99
CA GLU A 184 -12.31 1.62 5.81
C GLU A 184 -11.52 2.37 4.72
N THR A 185 -12.12 3.37 4.09
CA THR A 185 -11.58 4.08 2.93
C THR A 185 -11.60 5.60 3.13
N SER A 186 -12.43 6.32 2.40
CA SER A 186 -12.42 7.79 2.37
C SER A 186 -12.71 8.44 3.73
N LEU A 187 -13.47 7.81 4.61
CA LEU A 187 -13.76 8.36 5.94
C LEU A 187 -12.52 8.28 6.84
N VAL A 188 -11.73 7.19 6.80
CA VAL A 188 -10.44 7.11 7.53
C VAL A 188 -9.53 8.26 7.11
N VAL A 189 -9.36 8.47 5.80
CA VAL A 189 -8.50 9.53 5.27
C VAL A 189 -8.92 10.92 5.75
N ARG A 190 -10.22 11.22 5.61
CA ARG A 190 -10.76 12.54 6.00
C ARG A 190 -10.72 12.78 7.51
N ASP A 191 -11.01 11.76 8.31
CA ASP A 191 -10.99 11.85 9.77
C ASP A 191 -9.58 12.11 10.29
N VAL A 192 -8.59 11.35 9.80
CA VAL A 192 -7.19 11.50 10.20
C VAL A 192 -6.62 12.85 9.75
N ALA A 193 -6.89 13.27 8.52
CA ALA A 193 -6.46 14.58 8.03
C ALA A 193 -7.02 15.73 8.90
N ARG A 194 -8.29 15.67 9.29
CA ARG A 194 -8.90 16.66 10.19
C ARG A 194 -8.33 16.64 11.60
N LEU A 195 -8.08 15.43 12.14
CA LEU A 195 -7.47 15.26 13.47
C LEU A 195 -6.08 15.89 13.52
N LEU A 196 -5.22 15.51 12.59
CA LEU A 196 -3.84 15.99 12.53
C LEU A 196 -3.73 17.48 12.22
N ALA A 197 -4.63 18.05 11.42
CA ALA A 197 -4.68 19.49 11.18
C ALA A 197 -4.92 20.29 12.47
N ARG A 198 -5.71 19.77 13.42
CA ARG A 198 -5.90 20.39 14.75
C ARG A 198 -4.64 20.31 15.62
N GLU A 199 -3.76 19.36 15.34
CA GLU A 199 -2.46 19.19 16.02
C GLU A 199 -1.32 19.94 15.30
N GLY A 200 -1.62 20.68 14.22
CA GLY A 200 -0.65 21.46 13.45
C GLY A 200 0.05 20.69 12.34
N LEU A 201 -0.34 19.44 12.05
CA LEU A 201 0.15 18.68 10.91
C LEU A 201 -0.90 18.73 9.78
N SER A 202 -0.59 19.46 8.72
CA SER A 202 -1.46 19.61 7.56
C SER A 202 -1.09 18.66 6.43
N THR A 203 -2.09 18.24 5.68
CA THR A 203 -1.93 17.35 4.53
C THR A 203 -2.74 17.86 3.34
N GLU A 204 -2.26 17.56 2.14
CA GLU A 204 -2.97 17.74 0.88
C GLU A 204 -3.27 16.36 0.30
N ILE A 205 -4.49 16.13 -0.19
CA ILE A 205 -4.82 14.92 -0.92
C ILE A 205 -4.46 15.15 -2.38
N LEU A 206 -3.59 14.29 -2.92
CA LEU A 206 -3.17 14.32 -4.31
C LEU A 206 -4.10 13.43 -5.15
N HIS A 207 -4.28 13.77 -6.41
CA HIS A 207 -5.16 13.03 -7.31
C HIS A 207 -4.55 11.67 -7.70
N ALA A 208 -4.94 10.61 -6.96
CA ALA A 208 -4.43 9.24 -7.17
C ALA A 208 -4.79 8.70 -8.56
N GLY A 209 -5.94 9.11 -9.10
CA GLY A 209 -6.37 8.76 -10.45
C GLY A 209 -5.43 9.27 -11.56
N ASP A 210 -4.88 10.47 -11.42
CA ASP A 210 -3.90 11.01 -12.38
C ASP A 210 -2.61 10.19 -12.37
N VAL A 211 -2.16 9.78 -11.18
CA VAL A 211 -0.99 8.90 -11.06
C VAL A 211 -1.27 7.55 -11.70
N ALA A 212 -2.44 6.97 -11.43
CA ALA A 212 -2.87 5.70 -12.03
C ALA A 212 -2.93 5.79 -13.56
N THR A 213 -3.50 6.86 -14.12
CA THR A 213 -3.61 7.07 -15.58
C THR A 213 -2.25 7.14 -16.27
N ARG A 214 -1.25 7.76 -15.63
CA ARG A 214 0.12 7.79 -16.20
C ARG A 214 0.83 6.45 -16.17
N LEU A 215 0.46 5.58 -15.23
CA LEU A 215 1.10 4.28 -15.02
C LEU A 215 0.42 3.15 -15.78
N ALA A 216 -0.90 3.17 -15.83
CA ALA A 216 -1.71 2.09 -16.36
C ALA A 216 -1.71 2.08 -17.91
N PRO A 217 -1.58 0.91 -18.57
CA PRO A 217 -1.78 0.80 -20.00
C PRO A 217 -3.19 1.22 -20.46
N GLN A 218 -4.17 1.06 -19.57
CA GLN A 218 -5.54 1.54 -19.71
C GLN A 218 -5.94 2.21 -18.41
N PRO A 219 -6.42 3.47 -18.43
CA PRO A 219 -6.88 4.15 -17.22
C PRO A 219 -7.95 3.33 -16.50
N PRO A 220 -7.87 3.18 -15.18
CA PRO A 220 -8.92 2.52 -14.42
C PRO A 220 -10.22 3.33 -14.43
N ALA A 221 -11.36 2.67 -14.22
CA ALA A 221 -12.68 3.30 -14.28
C ALA A 221 -12.87 4.46 -13.29
N GLY A 222 -12.18 4.42 -12.14
CA GLY A 222 -12.21 5.48 -11.12
C GLY A 222 -11.13 6.55 -11.26
N ALA A 223 -10.45 6.64 -12.40
CA ALA A 223 -9.33 7.57 -12.59
C ALA A 223 -9.68 9.06 -12.49
N ASP A 224 -10.95 9.42 -12.65
CA ASP A 224 -11.43 10.81 -12.52
C ASP A 224 -11.54 11.26 -11.04
N CYS A 225 -11.36 10.35 -10.09
CA CYS A 225 -11.53 10.63 -8.67
C CYS A 225 -10.19 10.95 -8.00
N GLU A 226 -10.21 11.94 -7.08
CA GLU A 226 -9.07 12.29 -6.23
C GLU A 226 -8.57 11.07 -5.45
N MET A 227 -9.49 10.27 -4.86
CA MET A 227 -9.20 8.99 -4.23
C MET A 227 -9.68 7.87 -5.17
N LEU A 228 -8.77 7.01 -5.57
CA LEU A 228 -9.05 5.94 -6.53
C LEU A 228 -9.77 4.77 -5.83
N GLN A 229 -10.86 4.29 -6.43
CA GLN A 229 -11.50 3.03 -6.08
C GLN A 229 -11.57 2.14 -7.31
N LEU A 230 -10.90 1.00 -7.27
CA LEU A 230 -11.02 -0.04 -8.29
C LEU A 230 -12.20 -0.95 -8.00
N TRP A 231 -12.81 -1.47 -9.06
CA TRP A 231 -13.98 -2.31 -8.95
C TRP A 231 -13.84 -3.59 -9.78
N PRO A 232 -14.17 -4.79 -9.23
CA PRO A 232 -14.04 -6.05 -9.96
C PRO A 232 -14.81 -6.11 -11.28
N HIS A 233 -15.97 -5.49 -11.33
CA HIS A 233 -16.84 -5.49 -12.51
C HIS A 233 -16.45 -4.46 -13.59
N LEU A 234 -15.63 -3.47 -13.24
CA LEU A 234 -15.15 -2.43 -14.17
C LEU A 234 -13.69 -2.68 -14.57
N ASP A 235 -12.84 -2.97 -13.57
CA ASP A 235 -11.39 -3.05 -13.76
C ASP A 235 -10.86 -4.49 -13.82
N GLY A 236 -11.70 -5.50 -13.49
CA GLY A 236 -11.30 -6.91 -13.48
C GLY A 236 -10.36 -7.30 -12.34
N THR A 237 -10.18 -6.43 -11.35
CA THR A 237 -9.27 -6.59 -10.21
C THR A 237 -10.02 -6.74 -8.89
N ASP A 238 -9.30 -6.89 -7.78
CA ASP A 238 -9.90 -6.69 -6.46
C ASP A 238 -10.36 -5.23 -6.30
N ALA A 239 -11.38 -5.01 -5.45
CA ALA A 239 -11.80 -3.64 -5.13
C ALA A 239 -10.77 -2.99 -4.21
N MET A 240 -9.74 -2.40 -4.82
CA MET A 240 -8.69 -1.69 -4.11
C MET A 240 -9.05 -0.22 -3.99
N PHE A 241 -8.93 0.32 -2.79
CA PHE A 241 -8.97 1.75 -2.53
C PHE A 241 -7.55 2.30 -2.40
N CYS A 242 -7.31 3.49 -2.93
CA CYS A 242 -6.03 4.17 -2.84
C CYS A 242 -6.22 5.68 -2.69
N ALA A 243 -5.62 6.26 -1.66
CA ALA A 243 -5.52 7.70 -1.45
C ALA A 243 -4.05 8.08 -1.25
N VAL A 244 -3.63 9.19 -1.86
CA VAL A 244 -2.28 9.73 -1.71
C VAL A 244 -2.37 11.05 -0.96
N LEU A 245 -1.64 11.15 0.16
CA LEU A 245 -1.60 12.35 1.00
C LEU A 245 -0.16 12.90 1.03
N ARG A 246 0.03 14.16 0.71
CA ARG A 246 1.29 14.86 0.90
C ARG A 246 1.25 15.62 2.22
N ARG A 247 2.27 15.47 3.07
CA ARG A 247 2.43 16.26 4.27
C ARG A 247 2.93 17.65 3.91
N THR A 248 2.20 18.73 4.31
CA THR A 248 2.53 20.12 3.97
C THR A 248 3.13 20.91 5.14
N SER A 249 2.90 20.45 6.39
CA SER A 249 3.52 21.07 7.60
C SER A 249 4.07 20.02 8.57
#